data_7b01d02f3a1b1aafde218d5d65ef0997
#
_entry.id   7b01d02f3a1b1aafde218d5d65ef0997
#
_cell.length_a   1.000
_cell.length_b   1.000
_cell.length_c   1.000
_cell.angle_alpha   90.00
_cell.angle_beta   90.00
_cell.angle_gamma   90.00
#
_symmetry.space_group_name_H-M   'P 1'
#
loop_
_entity.id
_entity.type
_entity.pdbx_description
1 polymer ?
#
loop_
_entity_poly.entity_id
_entity_poly.type
_entity_poly.pdbx_seq_one_letter_code
_entity_poly.pdbx_strand_id
1 'polypeptide(L)'
;MDLMTSALSRLERQLRACFYRDPTLAGFSDDAYFWSGQNIRGRICLDLGKAYRLTENTLLDIAASTQLLHDASLIHDDLIDEDAERRGCPAIWKKYGKAKALLVGDLLISKAYETVSDSKVSAANKVVWASEISAAVNSAVSGAMAELEFDANNKRLILENYYSMASRKTGALFALPARCIA
;
A
#
# COMPACT_ATOMS: atom_id res chain seq x y z
N MET A 1 17.20 -17.56 -13.33
CA MET A 1 16.06 -16.84 -12.72
C MET A 1 16.66 -15.69 -11.92
N ASP A 2 16.36 -14.46 -12.26
CA ASP A 2 16.96 -13.27 -11.66
C ASP A 2 16.61 -13.20 -10.17
N LEU A 3 17.57 -12.77 -9.32
CA LEU A 3 17.41 -12.61 -7.87
C LEU A 3 16.19 -11.72 -7.51
N MET A 4 15.93 -10.70 -8.33
CA MET A 4 14.77 -9.83 -8.16
C MET A 4 13.44 -10.58 -8.37
N THR A 5 13.33 -11.39 -9.41
CA THR A 5 12.15 -12.22 -9.68
C THR A 5 11.87 -13.16 -8.51
N SER A 6 12.93 -13.73 -7.91
CA SER A 6 12.84 -14.59 -6.72
C SER A 6 12.33 -13.83 -5.48
N ALA A 7 12.81 -12.59 -5.24
CA ALA A 7 12.39 -11.78 -4.09
C ALA A 7 10.92 -11.31 -4.23
N LEU A 8 10.49 -10.90 -5.44
CA LEU A 8 9.10 -10.55 -5.71
C LEU A 8 8.15 -11.74 -5.54
N SER A 9 8.56 -12.94 -5.96
CA SER A 9 7.77 -14.16 -5.73
C SER A 9 7.66 -14.50 -4.23
N ARG A 10 8.65 -14.13 -3.41
CA ARG A 10 8.57 -14.27 -1.95
C ARG A 10 7.66 -13.24 -1.32
N LEU A 11 7.71 -11.99 -1.79
CA LEU A 11 6.78 -10.95 -1.37
C LEU A 11 5.33 -11.37 -1.66
N GLU A 12 5.04 -11.83 -2.87
CA GLU A 12 3.70 -12.29 -3.22
C GLU A 12 3.25 -13.45 -2.31
N ARG A 13 4.12 -14.43 -2.05
CA ARG A 13 3.80 -15.53 -1.12
C ARG A 13 3.51 -15.04 0.29
N GLN A 14 4.25 -14.04 0.79
CA GLN A 14 4.01 -13.46 2.11
C GLN A 14 2.66 -12.74 2.15
N LEU A 15 2.33 -11.95 1.13
CA LEU A 15 1.04 -11.29 1.01
C LEU A 15 -0.11 -12.31 0.91
N ARG A 16 0.00 -13.32 0.06
CA ARG A 16 -1.00 -14.40 -0.01
C ARG A 16 -1.17 -15.12 1.32
N ALA A 17 -0.08 -15.40 2.04
CA ALA A 17 -0.15 -16.00 3.36
C ALA A 17 -0.86 -15.11 4.39
N CYS A 18 -0.71 -13.79 4.30
CA CYS A 18 -1.48 -12.84 5.11
C CYS A 18 -2.98 -12.98 4.86
N PHE A 19 -3.40 -13.04 3.58
CA PHE A 19 -4.79 -13.23 3.21
C PHE A 19 -5.34 -14.58 3.66
N TYR A 20 -4.65 -15.68 3.39
CA TYR A 20 -5.11 -17.04 3.75
C TYR A 20 -5.22 -17.27 5.26
N ARG A 21 -4.37 -16.62 6.07
CA ARG A 21 -4.39 -16.79 7.53
C ARG A 21 -5.51 -16.01 8.21
N ASP A 22 -5.98 -14.95 7.59
CA ASP A 22 -7.06 -14.14 8.14
C ASP A 22 -8.42 -14.64 7.64
N PRO A 23 -9.32 -15.10 8.52
CA PRO A 23 -10.62 -15.66 8.12
C PRO A 23 -11.48 -14.67 7.29
N THR A 24 -11.30 -13.36 7.50
CA THR A 24 -12.04 -12.31 6.78
C THR A 24 -11.47 -12.10 5.39
N LEU A 25 -10.12 -12.11 5.25
CA LEU A 25 -9.44 -11.89 3.98
C LEU A 25 -9.36 -13.16 3.12
N ALA A 26 -9.51 -14.35 3.68
CA ALA A 26 -9.39 -15.62 2.96
C ALA A 26 -10.30 -15.70 1.73
N GLY A 27 -11.50 -15.11 1.80
CA GLY A 27 -12.42 -15.03 0.66
C GLY A 27 -11.96 -14.15 -0.51
N PHE A 28 -10.90 -13.36 -0.32
CA PHE A 28 -10.30 -12.48 -1.33
C PHE A 28 -8.92 -12.96 -1.82
N SER A 29 -8.39 -14.04 -1.25
CA SER A 29 -7.02 -14.52 -1.48
C SER A 29 -6.71 -14.85 -2.94
N ASP A 30 -7.70 -15.28 -3.71
CA ASP A 30 -7.55 -15.63 -5.12
C ASP A 30 -8.15 -14.58 -6.07
N ASP A 31 -8.56 -13.42 -5.53
CA ASP A 31 -9.11 -12.35 -6.36
C ASP A 31 -7.99 -11.68 -7.18
N ALA A 32 -8.11 -11.73 -8.50
CA ALA A 32 -7.15 -11.17 -9.45
C ALA A 32 -6.90 -9.65 -9.23
N TYR A 33 -7.83 -8.93 -8.61
CA TYR A 33 -7.68 -7.52 -8.24
C TYR A 33 -6.37 -7.25 -7.51
N PHE A 34 -6.01 -8.08 -6.53
CA PHE A 34 -4.80 -7.93 -5.71
C PHE A 34 -3.51 -8.36 -6.43
N TRP A 35 -3.61 -9.27 -7.40
CA TRP A 35 -2.44 -9.90 -8.00
C TRP A 35 -2.10 -9.42 -9.42
N SER A 36 -2.92 -8.56 -10.01
CA SER A 36 -2.72 -8.02 -11.36
C SER A 36 -1.70 -6.88 -11.42
N GLY A 37 -1.16 -6.42 -10.30
CA GLY A 37 -0.24 -5.30 -10.20
C GLY A 37 1.22 -5.66 -10.48
N GLN A 38 2.03 -4.62 -10.79
CA GLN A 38 3.48 -4.76 -11.03
C GLN A 38 4.33 -4.71 -9.76
N ASN A 39 3.73 -4.56 -8.58
CA ASN A 39 4.40 -4.47 -7.27
C ASN A 39 5.58 -3.47 -7.26
N ILE A 40 5.42 -2.30 -7.92
CA ILE A 40 6.50 -1.32 -8.10
C ILE A 40 7.06 -0.84 -6.75
N ARG A 41 6.19 -0.60 -5.75
CA ARG A 41 6.61 -0.16 -4.41
C ARG A 41 7.43 -1.23 -3.69
N GLY A 42 7.01 -2.49 -3.81
CA GLY A 42 7.77 -3.63 -3.31
C GLY A 42 9.14 -3.76 -3.99
N ARG A 43 9.21 -3.55 -5.31
CA ARG A 43 10.48 -3.56 -6.07
C ARG A 43 11.42 -2.47 -5.59
N ILE A 44 10.94 -1.24 -5.43
CA ILE A 44 11.73 -0.12 -4.90
C ILE A 44 12.25 -0.45 -3.50
N CYS A 45 11.41 -1.02 -2.62
CA CYS A 45 11.83 -1.45 -1.29
C CYS A 45 12.98 -2.46 -1.34
N LEU A 46 12.84 -3.50 -2.16
CA LEU A 46 13.84 -4.56 -2.29
C LEU A 46 15.17 -4.05 -2.88
N ASP A 47 15.12 -3.11 -3.84
CA ASP A 47 16.32 -2.54 -4.45
C ASP A 47 17.05 -1.58 -3.50
N LEU A 48 16.31 -0.69 -2.84
CA LEU A 48 16.88 0.21 -1.82
C LEU A 48 17.53 -0.59 -0.69
N GLY A 49 16.83 -1.60 -0.18
CA GLY A 49 17.32 -2.36 0.95
C GLY A 49 18.59 -3.15 0.68
N LYS A 50 18.83 -3.59 -0.57
CA LYS A 50 20.09 -4.20 -0.96
C LYS A 50 21.26 -3.22 -0.78
N ALA A 51 21.05 -1.94 -1.14
CA ALA A 51 22.07 -0.90 -0.97
C ALA A 51 22.41 -0.67 0.50
N TYR A 52 21.45 -0.81 1.41
CA TYR A 52 21.62 -0.65 2.86
C TYR A 52 21.97 -1.96 3.60
N ARG A 53 22.18 -3.08 2.87
CA ARG A 53 22.57 -4.38 3.42
C ARG A 53 21.60 -4.93 4.49
N LEU A 54 20.33 -4.61 4.39
CA LEU A 54 19.30 -5.17 5.27
C LEU A 54 19.04 -6.64 4.95
N THR A 55 18.59 -7.40 5.96
CA THR A 55 18.21 -8.79 5.75
C THR A 55 16.99 -8.87 4.83
N GLU A 56 16.90 -9.92 4.04
CA GLU A 56 15.81 -10.12 3.13
C GLU A 56 14.44 -10.16 3.85
N ASN A 57 14.35 -10.81 5.00
CA ASN A 57 13.12 -10.86 5.79
C ASN A 57 12.66 -9.45 6.22
N THR A 58 13.60 -8.61 6.67
CA THR A 58 13.33 -7.22 7.01
C THR A 58 12.74 -6.45 5.82
N LEU A 59 13.32 -6.65 4.63
CA LEU A 59 12.86 -5.99 3.41
C LEU A 59 11.49 -6.49 2.96
N LEU A 60 11.24 -7.79 3.10
CA LEU A 60 9.94 -8.37 2.78
C LEU A 60 8.84 -7.85 3.71
N ASP A 61 9.12 -7.64 5.00
CA ASP A 61 8.15 -7.08 5.94
C ASP A 61 7.82 -5.62 5.60
N ILE A 62 8.83 -4.77 5.29
CA ILE A 62 8.61 -3.40 4.84
C ILE A 62 7.83 -3.37 3.52
N ALA A 63 8.22 -4.21 2.56
CA ALA A 63 7.57 -4.28 1.26
C ALA A 63 6.12 -4.76 1.36
N ALA A 64 5.85 -5.76 2.21
CA ALA A 64 4.50 -6.27 2.45
C ALA A 64 3.62 -5.21 3.12
N SER A 65 4.09 -4.54 4.17
CA SER A 65 3.34 -3.44 4.82
C SER A 65 3.02 -2.33 3.82
N THR A 66 4.00 -1.93 3.00
CA THR A 66 3.79 -0.89 1.97
C THR A 66 2.78 -1.33 0.90
N GLN A 67 2.82 -2.59 0.48
CA GLN A 67 1.89 -3.12 -0.53
C GLN A 67 0.47 -3.22 0.03
N LEU A 68 0.29 -3.68 1.27
CA LEU A 68 -1.03 -3.73 1.94
C LEU A 68 -1.66 -2.33 2.03
N LEU A 69 -0.88 -1.30 2.39
CA LEU A 69 -1.35 0.09 2.40
C LEU A 69 -1.72 0.58 0.99
N HIS A 70 -0.95 0.20 -0.02
CA HIS A 70 -1.27 0.55 -1.40
C HIS A 70 -2.56 -0.11 -1.86
N ASP A 71 -2.75 -1.40 -1.58
CA ASP A 71 -3.97 -2.12 -1.96
C ASP A 71 -5.20 -1.54 -1.23
N ALA A 72 -5.05 -1.17 0.05
CA ALA A 72 -6.07 -0.43 0.79
C ALA A 72 -6.44 0.89 0.10
N SER A 73 -5.44 1.68 -0.30
CA SER A 73 -5.67 2.95 -0.99
C SER A 73 -6.40 2.77 -2.32
N LEU A 74 -6.07 1.73 -3.09
CA LEU A 74 -6.74 1.44 -4.36
C LEU A 74 -8.22 1.07 -4.16
N ILE A 75 -8.53 0.26 -3.14
CA ILE A 75 -9.91 -0.13 -2.83
C ILE A 75 -10.74 1.09 -2.42
N HIS A 76 -10.17 1.97 -1.59
CA HIS A 76 -10.85 3.19 -1.16
C HIS A 76 -11.01 4.18 -2.31
N ASP A 77 -9.99 4.36 -3.15
CA ASP A 77 -10.06 5.21 -4.35
C ASP A 77 -11.15 4.71 -5.31
N ASP A 78 -11.16 3.40 -5.66
CA ASP A 78 -12.19 2.83 -6.54
C ASP A 78 -13.61 3.02 -5.97
N LEU A 79 -13.76 2.96 -4.65
CA LEU A 79 -15.04 3.16 -3.98
C LEU A 79 -15.48 4.63 -4.01
N ILE A 80 -14.56 5.57 -3.82
CA ILE A 80 -14.80 7.02 -3.79
C ILE A 80 -15.11 7.52 -5.21
N ASP A 81 -14.31 7.07 -6.19
CA ASP A 81 -14.41 7.50 -7.59
C ASP A 81 -15.52 6.74 -8.35
N GLU A 82 -16.10 5.72 -7.71
CA GLU A 82 -17.06 4.77 -8.31
C GLU A 82 -16.49 4.04 -9.55
N ASP A 83 -15.17 3.84 -9.58
CA ASP A 83 -14.49 3.09 -10.62
C ASP A 83 -14.91 1.61 -10.56
N ALA A 84 -15.59 1.14 -11.60
CA ALA A 84 -16.14 -0.21 -11.63
C ALA A 84 -15.09 -1.29 -11.91
N GLU A 85 -13.93 -0.91 -12.46
CA GLU A 85 -12.89 -1.82 -12.94
C GLU A 85 -11.49 -1.23 -12.74
N ARG A 86 -10.53 -2.09 -12.37
CA ARG A 86 -9.12 -1.75 -12.25
C ARG A 86 -8.24 -2.83 -12.90
N ARG A 87 -7.41 -2.44 -13.87
CA ARG A 87 -6.47 -3.34 -14.58
C ARG A 87 -7.15 -4.56 -15.20
N GLY A 88 -8.36 -4.39 -15.76
CA GLY A 88 -9.12 -5.50 -16.36
C GLY A 88 -9.84 -6.38 -15.35
N CYS A 89 -9.83 -6.04 -14.07
CA CYS A 89 -10.53 -6.77 -13.01
C CYS A 89 -11.64 -5.91 -12.43
N PRO A 90 -12.83 -6.46 -12.14
CA PRO A 90 -13.88 -5.74 -11.44
C PRO A 90 -13.37 -5.23 -10.08
N ALA A 91 -13.66 -3.97 -9.74
CA ALA A 91 -13.32 -3.37 -8.45
C ALA A 91 -13.99 -4.13 -7.30
N ILE A 92 -13.36 -4.13 -6.13
CA ILE A 92 -13.84 -4.86 -4.94
C ILE A 92 -15.26 -4.41 -4.55
N TRP A 93 -15.55 -3.11 -4.61
CA TRP A 93 -16.89 -2.61 -4.29
C TRP A 93 -17.95 -3.07 -5.29
N LYS A 94 -17.57 -3.23 -6.56
CA LYS A 94 -18.49 -3.69 -7.61
C LYS A 94 -18.82 -5.17 -7.44
N LYS A 95 -17.84 -5.96 -6.99
CA LYS A 95 -17.96 -7.42 -6.85
C LYS A 95 -18.60 -7.83 -5.53
N TYR A 96 -18.27 -7.16 -4.44
CA TYR A 96 -18.62 -7.56 -3.09
C TYR A 96 -19.50 -6.54 -2.34
N GLY A 97 -19.77 -5.37 -2.93
CA GLY A 97 -20.55 -4.27 -2.35
C GLY A 97 -19.69 -3.23 -1.63
N LYS A 98 -20.23 -1.98 -1.56
CA LYS A 98 -19.51 -0.81 -1.00
C LYS A 98 -19.07 -1.02 0.44
N ALA A 99 -19.93 -1.58 1.29
CA ALA A 99 -19.61 -1.79 2.71
C ALA A 99 -18.45 -2.77 2.91
N LYS A 100 -18.42 -3.87 2.15
CA LYS A 100 -17.28 -4.83 2.24
C LYS A 100 -15.99 -4.22 1.71
N ALA A 101 -16.04 -3.44 0.63
CA ALA A 101 -14.86 -2.77 0.10
C ALA A 101 -14.26 -1.83 1.14
N LEU A 102 -15.06 -0.99 1.78
CA LEU A 102 -14.61 -0.10 2.86
C LEU A 102 -13.89 -0.89 3.96
N LEU A 103 -14.55 -1.92 4.49
CA LEU A 103 -14.01 -2.71 5.60
C LEU A 103 -12.76 -3.52 5.22
N VAL A 104 -12.67 -4.02 3.98
CA VAL A 104 -11.45 -4.69 3.50
C VAL A 104 -10.30 -3.69 3.41
N GLY A 105 -10.53 -2.48 2.90
CA GLY A 105 -9.52 -1.43 2.88
C GLY A 105 -8.99 -1.11 4.28
N ASP A 106 -9.88 -0.91 5.25
CA ASP A 106 -9.51 -0.67 6.66
C ASP A 106 -8.73 -1.84 7.28
N LEU A 107 -9.16 -3.07 6.97
CA LEU A 107 -8.48 -4.27 7.44
C LEU A 107 -7.06 -4.39 6.88
N LEU A 108 -6.84 -4.04 5.60
CA LEU A 108 -5.51 -4.05 5.00
C LEU A 108 -4.57 -3.02 5.65
N ILE A 109 -5.09 -1.85 6.05
CA ILE A 109 -4.31 -0.88 6.85
C ILE A 109 -3.90 -1.51 8.18
N SER A 110 -4.82 -2.17 8.89
CA SER A 110 -4.53 -2.88 10.13
C SER A 110 -3.47 -3.97 9.92
N LYS A 111 -3.57 -4.76 8.84
CA LYS A 111 -2.59 -5.80 8.49
C LYS A 111 -1.20 -5.26 8.19
N ALA A 112 -1.08 -4.04 7.67
CA ALA A 112 0.20 -3.39 7.50
C ALA A 112 0.90 -3.15 8.86
N TYR A 113 0.18 -2.72 9.89
CA TYR A 113 0.71 -2.58 11.25
C TYR A 113 0.99 -3.94 11.91
N GLU A 114 0.13 -4.94 11.71
CA GLU A 114 0.36 -6.30 12.18
C GLU A 114 1.67 -6.88 11.63
N THR A 115 1.94 -6.69 10.33
CA THR A 115 3.20 -7.10 9.69
C THR A 115 4.43 -6.49 10.38
N VAL A 116 4.36 -5.22 10.78
CA VAL A 116 5.42 -4.55 11.57
C VAL A 116 5.55 -5.17 12.96
N SER A 117 4.41 -5.38 13.63
CA SER A 117 4.38 -5.97 14.97
C SER A 117 5.01 -7.36 15.01
N ASP A 118 4.76 -8.18 13.99
CA ASP A 118 5.23 -9.57 13.90
C ASP A 118 6.67 -9.67 13.37
N SER A 119 7.21 -8.59 12.81
CA SER A 119 8.56 -8.53 12.28
C SER A 119 9.61 -8.87 13.35
N LYS A 120 10.74 -9.45 12.94
CA LYS A 120 11.85 -9.84 13.84
C LYS A 120 12.87 -8.72 14.09
N VAL A 121 12.55 -7.48 13.76
CA VAL A 121 13.40 -6.32 14.03
C VAL A 121 13.31 -5.88 15.50
N SER A 122 14.22 -5.00 15.94
CA SER A 122 14.20 -4.45 17.29
C SER A 122 12.89 -3.70 17.61
N ALA A 123 12.51 -3.63 18.88
CA ALA A 123 11.36 -2.85 19.32
C ALA A 123 11.46 -1.37 18.89
N ALA A 124 12.65 -0.80 18.91
CA ALA A 124 12.89 0.57 18.45
C ALA A 124 12.54 0.73 16.94
N ASN A 125 12.98 -0.20 16.10
CA ASN A 125 12.65 -0.18 14.68
C ASN A 125 11.16 -0.37 14.42
N LYS A 126 10.47 -1.22 15.20
CA LYS A 126 9.01 -1.37 15.10
C LYS A 126 8.28 -0.05 15.38
N VAL A 127 8.72 0.69 16.40
CA VAL A 127 8.16 2.02 16.71
C VAL A 127 8.39 3.00 15.57
N VAL A 128 9.61 3.04 15.02
CA VAL A 128 9.94 3.89 13.86
C VAL A 128 9.06 3.54 12.66
N TRP A 129 8.97 2.26 12.31
CA TRP A 129 8.16 1.82 11.16
C TRP A 129 6.67 2.13 11.35
N ALA A 130 6.13 1.87 12.54
CA ALA A 130 4.74 2.21 12.84
C ALA A 130 4.48 3.72 12.72
N SER A 131 5.43 4.56 13.15
CA SER A 131 5.35 6.01 13.00
C SER A 131 5.39 6.44 11.54
N GLU A 132 6.30 5.86 10.72
CA GLU A 132 6.40 6.16 9.28
C GLU A 132 5.16 5.70 8.52
N ILE A 133 4.60 4.53 8.85
CA ILE A 133 3.32 4.05 8.30
C ILE A 133 2.20 5.05 8.64
N SER A 134 2.09 5.46 9.90
CA SER A 134 1.08 6.43 10.32
C SER A 134 1.22 7.75 9.56
N ALA A 135 2.44 8.26 9.42
CA ALA A 135 2.72 9.49 8.67
C ALA A 135 2.36 9.35 7.18
N ALA A 136 2.67 8.20 6.57
CA ALA A 136 2.33 7.93 5.17
C ALA A 136 0.82 7.82 4.95
N VAL A 137 0.08 7.14 5.83
CA VAL A 137 -1.38 7.05 5.79
C VAL A 137 -2.02 8.42 5.96
N ASN A 138 -1.60 9.19 6.98
CA ASN A 138 -2.11 10.56 7.18
C ASN A 138 -1.87 11.44 5.96
N SER A 139 -0.68 11.35 5.35
CA SER A 139 -0.35 12.12 4.14
C SER A 139 -1.22 11.69 2.95
N ALA A 140 -1.38 10.39 2.72
CA ALA A 140 -2.18 9.86 1.61
C ALA A 140 -3.65 10.27 1.75
N VAL A 141 -4.24 10.13 2.95
CA VAL A 141 -5.62 10.52 3.22
C VAL A 141 -5.80 12.04 3.04
N SER A 142 -4.89 12.86 3.59
CA SER A 142 -4.94 14.32 3.40
C SER A 142 -4.81 14.73 1.93
N GLY A 143 -4.02 13.97 1.15
CA GLY A 143 -3.90 14.18 -0.29
C GLY A 143 -5.19 13.82 -1.04
N ALA A 144 -5.84 12.70 -0.67
CA ALA A 144 -7.12 12.30 -1.25
C ALA A 144 -8.25 13.29 -0.90
N MET A 145 -8.31 13.77 0.34
CA MET A 145 -9.27 14.82 0.73
C MET A 145 -9.07 16.11 -0.07
N ALA A 146 -7.81 16.53 -0.26
CA ALA A 146 -7.51 17.71 -1.07
C ALA A 146 -7.87 17.53 -2.56
N GLU A 147 -7.85 16.30 -3.07
CA GLU A 147 -8.30 15.99 -4.42
C GLU A 147 -9.82 16.16 -4.56
N LEU A 148 -10.60 15.71 -3.59
CA LEU A 148 -12.06 15.89 -3.56
C LEU A 148 -12.48 17.36 -3.48
N GLU A 149 -11.64 18.21 -2.87
CA GLU A 149 -11.86 19.66 -2.74
C GLU A 149 -11.26 20.46 -3.92
N PHE A 150 -10.59 19.80 -4.86
CA PHE A 150 -9.84 20.46 -5.93
C PHE A 150 -10.79 21.12 -6.93
N ASP A 151 -10.74 22.48 -7.01
CA ASP A 151 -11.47 23.27 -8.00
C ASP A 151 -10.57 23.56 -9.22
N ALA A 152 -10.81 22.83 -10.31
CA ALA A 152 -10.12 23.02 -11.59
C ALA A 152 -10.33 24.39 -12.23
N ASN A 153 -11.33 25.17 -11.80
CA ASN A 153 -11.61 26.51 -12.35
C ASN A 153 -10.74 27.60 -11.72
N ASN A 154 -10.09 27.31 -10.58
CA ASN A 154 -9.20 28.27 -9.92
C ASN A 154 -7.78 28.21 -10.52
N LYS A 155 -7.60 28.89 -11.66
CA LYS A 155 -6.36 28.85 -12.46
C LYS A 155 -5.09 29.36 -11.75
N ARG A 156 -5.20 30.07 -10.65
CA ARG A 156 -4.05 30.77 -10.02
C ARG A 156 -3.17 29.89 -9.14
N LEU A 157 -3.68 28.75 -8.69
CA LEU A 157 -2.97 27.84 -7.79
C LEU A 157 -2.97 26.37 -8.26
N ILE A 158 -3.35 26.11 -9.51
CA ILE A 158 -3.58 24.76 -10.02
C ILE A 158 -2.32 23.89 -9.91
N LEU A 159 -1.18 24.40 -10.35
CA LEU A 159 0.03 23.58 -10.46
C LEU A 159 0.63 23.23 -9.08
N GLU A 160 0.77 24.23 -8.21
CA GLU A 160 1.31 24.03 -6.87
C GLU A 160 0.39 23.15 -6.01
N ASN A 161 -0.92 23.39 -6.08
CA ASN A 161 -1.91 22.58 -5.38
C ASN A 161 -1.92 21.13 -5.89
N TYR A 162 -1.84 20.96 -7.22
CA TYR A 162 -1.76 19.63 -7.84
C TYR A 162 -0.50 18.87 -7.39
N TYR A 163 0.68 19.50 -7.44
CA TYR A 163 1.91 18.85 -6.98
C TYR A 163 1.87 18.52 -5.49
N SER A 164 1.36 19.42 -4.67
CA SER A 164 1.19 19.18 -3.24
C SER A 164 0.25 18.01 -2.96
N MET A 165 -0.89 17.97 -3.64
CA MET A 165 -1.90 16.90 -3.55
C MET A 165 -1.30 15.56 -4.03
N ALA A 166 -0.71 15.50 -5.22
CA ALA A 166 -0.13 14.29 -5.78
C ALA A 166 1.04 13.75 -4.95
N SER A 167 1.88 14.65 -4.41
CA SER A 167 2.97 14.28 -3.50
C SER A 167 2.44 13.63 -2.22
N ARG A 168 1.35 14.17 -1.67
CA ARG A 168 0.72 13.61 -0.46
C ARG A 168 -0.03 12.31 -0.78
N LYS A 169 -0.94 12.30 -1.77
CA LYS A 169 -1.77 11.14 -2.09
C LYS A 169 -0.93 9.96 -2.56
N THR A 170 -0.06 10.19 -3.54
CA THR A 170 0.71 9.12 -4.21
C THR A 170 2.14 9.02 -3.70
N GLY A 171 2.83 10.15 -3.53
CA GLY A 171 4.25 10.21 -3.15
C GLY A 171 4.53 9.62 -1.79
N ALA A 172 3.62 9.77 -0.83
CA ALA A 172 3.80 9.27 0.54
C ALA A 172 4.09 7.77 0.59
N LEU A 173 3.30 6.96 -0.14
CA LEU A 173 3.48 5.50 -0.19
C LEU A 173 4.68 5.06 -1.05
N PHE A 174 5.17 5.89 -1.95
CA PHE A 174 6.45 5.66 -2.64
C PHE A 174 7.65 5.94 -1.75
N ALA A 175 7.55 6.95 -0.89
CA ALA A 175 8.63 7.33 0.03
C ALA A 175 8.72 6.40 1.26
N LEU A 176 7.62 5.73 1.64
CA LEU A 176 7.54 4.91 2.84
C LEU A 176 8.67 3.85 2.95
N PRO A 177 8.97 3.03 1.90
CA PRO A 177 10.06 2.08 2.00
C PRO A 177 11.42 2.73 2.32
N ALA A 178 11.72 3.86 1.70
CA ALA A 178 12.97 4.58 1.95
C ALA A 178 13.07 5.09 3.39
N ARG A 179 11.98 5.59 3.96
CA ARG A 179 11.93 6.09 5.35
C ARG A 179 12.04 4.97 6.38
N CYS A 180 11.52 3.77 6.08
CA CYS A 180 11.68 2.61 6.95
C CYS A 180 13.08 2.01 6.89
N ILE A 181 13.84 2.24 5.80
CA ILE A 181 15.17 1.70 5.56
C ILE A 181 16.27 2.62 6.11
N ALA A 182 16.05 3.95 6.08
CA ALA A 182 17.03 4.97 6.50
C ALA A 182 17.18 5.02 8.02
#